data_2bf9c6fd8dac468ba90a297e38439b97
#
_entry.id   2bf9c6fd8dac468ba90a297e38439b97
#
_cell.length_a   1.000
_cell.length_b   1.000
_cell.length_c   1.000
_cell.angle_alpha   90.00
_cell.angle_beta   90.00
_cell.angle_gamma   90.00
#
_symmetry.space_group_name_H-M   'P 1'
#
loop_
_entity.id
_entity.type
_entity.pdbx_description
1 polymer ?
#
loop_
_entity_poly.entity_id
_entity_poly.type
_entity_poly.pdbx_seq_one_letter_code
_entity_poly.pdbx_strand_id
1 'polypeptide(L)'
;MPPLIKKLALVLFILVSAYSSVSYLIERIQAWNPDLITHDGVYDWDTRLSALRADLPADVKVVGYISDWDITPDYNYPNNETEYVLTQYSMAPVVVARGAEQAWVIVNLAPKDFKTWSATQPANIEVTKYPLGLFLVHKP
;
A
#
# COMPACT_ATOMS: atom_id res chain seq x y z
N MET A 1 26.53 -13.90 49.04
CA MET A 1 26.11 -12.48 49.01
C MET A 1 25.08 -12.22 50.10
N PRO A 2 25.24 -11.21 50.91
CA PRO A 2 24.25 -10.87 51.94
C PRO A 2 22.88 -10.56 51.30
N PRO A 3 21.78 -10.88 51.98
CA PRO A 3 20.42 -10.68 51.43
C PRO A 3 20.10 -9.22 51.12
N LEU A 4 20.75 -8.28 51.81
CA LEU A 4 20.61 -6.85 51.58
C LEU A 4 21.14 -6.46 50.17
N ILE A 5 22.30 -6.99 49.75
CA ILE A 5 22.88 -6.67 48.45
C ILE A 5 22.03 -7.19 47.32
N LYS A 6 21.39 -8.36 47.46
CA LYS A 6 20.45 -8.90 46.46
C LYS A 6 19.20 -8.02 46.31
N LYS A 7 18.67 -7.52 47.45
CA LYS A 7 17.50 -6.60 47.40
C LYS A 7 17.88 -5.27 46.76
N LEU A 8 19.05 -4.74 47.07
CA LEU A 8 19.53 -3.46 46.50
C LEU A 8 19.75 -3.61 44.97
N ALA A 9 20.36 -4.70 44.54
CA ALA A 9 20.57 -4.98 43.14
C ALA A 9 19.25 -5.12 42.37
N LEU A 10 18.24 -5.78 42.97
CA LEU A 10 16.91 -5.91 42.38
C LEU A 10 16.22 -4.56 42.21
N VAL A 11 16.26 -3.72 43.26
CA VAL A 11 15.68 -2.36 43.23
C VAL A 11 16.38 -1.52 42.14
N LEU A 12 17.71 -1.56 42.08
CA LEU A 12 18.47 -0.83 41.08
C LEU A 12 18.09 -1.29 39.65
N PHE A 13 17.99 -2.62 39.44
CA PHE A 13 17.59 -3.16 38.16
C PHE A 13 16.19 -2.68 37.74
N ILE A 14 15.22 -2.70 38.64
CA ILE A 14 13.85 -2.20 38.37
C ILE A 14 13.87 -0.72 38.00
N LEU A 15 14.64 0.10 38.76
CA LEU A 15 14.74 1.54 38.48
C LEU A 15 15.38 1.83 37.12
N VAL A 16 16.43 1.13 36.75
CA VAL A 16 17.10 1.28 35.46
C VAL A 16 16.17 0.85 34.32
N SER A 17 15.47 -0.28 34.49
CA SER A 17 14.50 -0.75 33.50
C SER A 17 13.33 0.21 33.31
N ALA A 18 12.78 0.74 34.42
CA ALA A 18 11.71 1.72 34.37
C ALA A 18 12.15 3.03 33.68
N TYR A 19 13.34 3.52 34.05
CA TYR A 19 13.91 4.71 33.41
C TYR A 19 14.11 4.52 31.90
N SER A 20 14.70 3.40 31.50
CA SER A 20 14.92 3.08 30.07
C SER A 20 13.59 3.01 29.28
N SER A 21 12.57 2.38 29.88
CA SER A 21 11.24 2.28 29.24
C SER A 21 10.55 3.63 29.11
N VAL A 22 10.63 4.48 30.13
CA VAL A 22 10.06 5.83 30.11
C VAL A 22 10.80 6.71 29.11
N SER A 23 12.13 6.67 29.09
CA SER A 23 12.94 7.44 28.12
C SER A 23 12.61 7.06 26.70
N TYR A 24 12.52 5.76 26.41
CA TYR A 24 12.11 5.28 25.07
C TYR A 24 10.71 5.75 24.69
N LEU A 25 9.76 5.71 25.62
CA LEU A 25 8.40 6.18 25.35
C LEU A 25 8.36 7.68 25.05
N ILE A 26 9.12 8.48 25.84
CA ILE A 26 9.22 9.94 25.62
C ILE A 26 9.82 10.24 24.25
N GLU A 27 10.91 9.56 23.87
CA GLU A 27 11.53 9.72 22.55
C GLU A 27 10.53 9.38 21.44
N ARG A 28 9.74 8.31 21.60
CA ARG A 28 8.71 7.92 20.63
C ARG A 28 7.59 8.95 20.53
N ILE A 29 7.13 9.50 21.65
CA ILE A 29 6.10 10.53 21.67
C ILE A 29 6.62 11.84 21.06
N GLN A 30 7.87 12.21 21.34
CA GLN A 30 8.49 13.42 20.75
C GLN A 30 8.79 13.26 19.26
N ALA A 31 9.14 12.05 18.82
CA ALA A 31 9.32 11.73 17.42
C ALA A 31 7.99 11.54 16.66
N TRP A 32 6.86 11.49 17.37
CA TRP A 32 5.54 11.40 16.77
C TRP A 32 5.21 12.71 16.07
N ASN A 33 5.30 12.68 14.76
CA ASN A 33 4.86 13.77 13.90
C ASN A 33 3.62 13.30 13.15
N PRO A 34 2.42 13.83 13.46
CA PRO A 34 1.19 13.47 12.75
C PRO A 34 1.26 13.82 11.26
N ASP A 35 2.08 14.81 10.88
CA ASP A 35 2.27 15.16 9.47
C ASP A 35 3.01 14.06 8.68
N LEU A 36 3.84 13.24 9.34
CA LEU A 36 4.48 12.09 8.71
C LEU A 36 3.48 10.99 8.32
N ILE A 37 2.38 10.87 9.06
CA ILE A 37 1.33 9.89 8.76
C ILE A 37 0.56 10.30 7.50
N THR A 38 0.33 11.60 7.31
CA THR A 38 -0.36 12.13 6.12
C THR A 38 0.50 12.14 4.87
N HIS A 39 1.82 11.94 5.00
CA HIS A 39 2.77 11.79 3.90
C HIS A 39 3.39 10.39 3.85
N ASP A 40 2.81 9.43 4.55
CA ASP A 40 3.19 8.02 4.43
C ASP A 40 2.73 7.50 3.06
N GLY A 41 3.59 6.76 2.39
CA GLY A 41 3.30 6.17 1.08
C GLY A 41 2.03 5.31 1.07
N VAL A 42 1.66 4.71 2.20
CA VAL A 42 0.40 3.96 2.37
C VAL A 42 -0.80 4.90 2.31
N TYR A 43 -0.75 6.03 3.03
CA TYR A 43 -1.82 7.01 3.04
C TYR A 43 -2.00 7.68 1.67
N ASP A 44 -0.89 8.07 1.03
CA ASP A 44 -0.92 8.68 -0.29
C ASP A 44 -1.47 7.70 -1.33
N TRP A 45 -1.13 6.41 -1.20
CA TRP A 45 -1.63 5.37 -2.09
C TRP A 45 -3.12 5.10 -1.89
N ASP A 46 -3.59 5.01 -0.64
CA ASP A 46 -5.01 4.85 -0.33
C ASP A 46 -5.83 6.04 -0.83
N THR A 47 -5.33 7.26 -0.63
CA THR A 47 -5.95 8.48 -1.15
C THR A 47 -6.03 8.45 -2.68
N ARG A 48 -4.97 8.03 -3.35
CA ARG A 48 -4.90 7.88 -4.81
C ARG A 48 -5.94 6.89 -5.35
N LEU A 49 -6.19 5.79 -4.64
CA LEU A 49 -7.13 4.75 -5.03
C LEU A 49 -8.57 5.01 -4.57
N SER A 50 -8.80 5.97 -3.69
CA SER A 50 -10.11 6.20 -3.06
C SER A 50 -11.23 6.45 -4.06
N ALA A 51 -11.00 7.28 -5.08
CA ALA A 51 -11.98 7.57 -6.13
C ALA A 51 -12.26 6.33 -6.98
N LEU A 52 -11.21 5.59 -7.38
CA LEU A 52 -11.34 4.35 -8.13
C LEU A 52 -12.15 3.30 -7.36
N ARG A 53 -11.87 3.16 -6.06
CA ARG A 53 -12.60 2.23 -5.18
C ARG A 53 -14.08 2.61 -5.04
N ALA A 54 -14.40 3.91 -5.04
CA ALA A 54 -15.77 4.38 -4.97
C ALA A 54 -16.59 4.09 -6.26
N ASP A 55 -15.90 4.05 -7.40
CA ASP A 55 -16.54 3.77 -8.71
C ASP A 55 -16.66 2.26 -8.99
N LEU A 56 -16.01 1.42 -8.18
CA LEU A 56 -16.09 -0.03 -8.34
C LEU A 56 -17.44 -0.55 -7.82
N PRO A 57 -18.20 -1.36 -8.61
CA PRO A 57 -19.44 -1.94 -8.15
C PRO A 57 -19.29 -2.77 -6.88
N ALA A 58 -20.25 -2.67 -5.95
CA ALA A 58 -20.18 -3.31 -4.62
C ALA A 58 -20.20 -4.86 -4.65
N ASP A 59 -20.64 -5.45 -5.73
CA ASP A 59 -20.69 -6.89 -5.95
C ASP A 59 -19.36 -7.45 -6.48
N VAL A 60 -18.43 -6.59 -6.92
CA VAL A 60 -17.09 -7.02 -7.38
C VAL A 60 -16.27 -7.51 -6.20
N LYS A 61 -15.82 -8.76 -6.26
CA LYS A 61 -14.99 -9.39 -5.23
C LYS A 61 -13.52 -9.52 -5.62
N VAL A 62 -13.26 -9.52 -6.93
CA VAL A 62 -11.91 -9.68 -7.47
C VAL A 62 -11.72 -8.68 -8.61
N VAL A 63 -10.57 -8.00 -8.62
CA VAL A 63 -10.13 -7.10 -9.69
C VAL A 63 -8.77 -7.54 -10.20
N GLY A 64 -8.52 -7.35 -11.49
CA GLY A 64 -7.20 -7.50 -12.08
C GLY A 64 -6.30 -6.30 -11.74
N TYR A 65 -4.99 -6.48 -11.84
CA TYR A 65 -4.02 -5.41 -11.70
C TYR A 65 -2.91 -5.55 -12.74
N ILE A 66 -2.67 -4.46 -13.44
CA ILE A 66 -1.61 -4.33 -14.46
C ILE A 66 -0.72 -3.15 -14.09
N SER A 67 0.58 -3.36 -14.15
CA SER A 67 1.62 -2.35 -13.96
C SER A 67 2.68 -2.43 -15.07
N ASP A 68 3.64 -1.54 -15.04
CA ASP A 68 4.76 -1.52 -16.01
C ASP A 68 5.50 -2.86 -16.09
N TRP A 69 5.60 -3.59 -14.98
CA TRP A 69 6.20 -4.93 -14.93
C TRP A 69 5.52 -5.94 -15.87
N ASP A 70 4.20 -5.84 -16.00
CA ASP A 70 3.42 -6.79 -16.80
C ASP A 70 3.57 -6.52 -18.31
N ILE A 71 4.04 -5.33 -18.69
CA ILE A 71 4.22 -4.91 -20.09
C ILE A 71 5.66 -5.02 -20.52
N THR A 72 6.60 -4.70 -19.65
CA THR A 72 8.03 -4.69 -19.92
C THR A 72 8.75 -5.52 -18.85
N PRO A 73 8.80 -6.86 -18.97
CA PRO A 73 9.36 -7.76 -17.95
C PRO A 73 10.82 -7.47 -17.57
N ASP A 74 11.58 -6.86 -18.46
CA ASP A 74 12.97 -6.46 -18.23
C ASP A 74 13.09 -5.16 -17.42
N TYR A 75 11.98 -4.50 -17.14
CA TYR A 75 11.93 -3.27 -16.37
C TYR A 75 11.96 -3.59 -14.88
N ASN A 76 13.17 -3.72 -14.34
CA ASN A 76 13.41 -3.98 -12.91
C ASN A 76 13.15 -2.72 -12.09
N TYR A 77 11.88 -2.37 -11.90
CA TYR A 77 11.48 -1.26 -11.04
C TYR A 77 11.17 -1.81 -9.65
N PRO A 78 11.98 -1.53 -8.63
CA PRO A 78 11.81 -2.13 -7.30
C PRO A 78 10.47 -1.76 -6.64
N ASN A 79 9.77 -0.76 -7.15
CA ASN A 79 8.51 -0.29 -6.58
C ASN A 79 7.27 -1.06 -7.06
N ASN A 80 7.34 -1.84 -8.15
CA ASN A 80 6.17 -2.51 -8.70
C ASN A 80 5.52 -3.51 -7.73
N GLU A 81 6.32 -4.26 -6.97
CA GLU A 81 5.78 -5.15 -5.95
C GLU A 81 5.17 -4.37 -4.77
N THR A 82 5.84 -3.30 -4.35
CA THR A 82 5.32 -2.41 -3.31
C THR A 82 3.99 -1.81 -3.72
N GLU A 83 3.87 -1.28 -4.93
CA GLU A 83 2.63 -0.71 -5.47
C GLU A 83 1.50 -1.75 -5.56
N TYR A 84 1.80 -2.97 -5.95
CA TYR A 84 0.83 -4.06 -5.95
C TYR A 84 0.33 -4.37 -4.53
N VAL A 85 1.24 -4.50 -3.56
CA VAL A 85 0.87 -4.76 -2.16
C VAL A 85 0.06 -3.61 -1.58
N LEU A 86 0.44 -2.37 -1.85
CA LEU A 86 -0.31 -1.18 -1.42
C LEU A 86 -1.70 -1.13 -2.06
N THR A 87 -1.81 -1.55 -3.33
CA THR A 87 -3.11 -1.66 -4.01
C THR A 87 -4.00 -2.71 -3.36
N GLN A 88 -3.45 -3.89 -3.02
CA GLN A 88 -4.19 -4.92 -2.27
C GLN A 88 -4.70 -4.41 -0.93
N TYR A 89 -3.85 -3.69 -0.20
CA TYR A 89 -4.22 -3.09 1.07
C TYR A 89 -5.37 -2.08 0.91
N SER A 90 -5.23 -1.15 -0.01
CA SER A 90 -6.21 -0.07 -0.23
C SER A 90 -7.53 -0.58 -0.81
N MET A 91 -7.52 -1.67 -1.57
CA MET A 91 -8.73 -2.24 -2.18
C MET A 91 -9.47 -3.21 -1.26
N ALA A 92 -8.95 -3.56 -0.09
CA ALA A 92 -9.62 -4.48 0.81
C ALA A 92 -11.07 -4.02 1.13
N PRO A 93 -12.06 -4.92 1.12
CA PRO A 93 -11.98 -6.38 1.06
C PRO A 93 -11.96 -6.99 -0.37
N VAL A 94 -11.86 -6.20 -1.42
CA VAL A 94 -11.76 -6.70 -2.80
C VAL A 94 -10.38 -7.33 -3.00
N VAL A 95 -10.34 -8.52 -3.56
CA VAL A 95 -9.08 -9.21 -3.87
C VAL A 95 -8.48 -8.64 -5.14
N VAL A 96 -7.21 -8.26 -5.10
CA VAL A 96 -6.46 -7.80 -6.26
C VAL A 96 -5.63 -8.96 -6.80
N ALA A 97 -5.89 -9.40 -8.02
CA ALA A 97 -5.17 -10.46 -8.72
C ALA A 97 -4.26 -9.85 -9.79
N ARG A 98 -3.04 -10.35 -9.95
CA ARG A 98 -2.19 -9.92 -11.07
C ARG A 98 -2.78 -10.36 -12.40
N GLY A 99 -2.64 -9.51 -13.41
CA GLY A 99 -3.10 -9.77 -14.77
C GLY A 99 -4.41 -9.08 -15.13
N ALA A 100 -4.79 -9.24 -16.39
CA ALA A 100 -5.95 -8.59 -16.99
C ALA A 100 -7.12 -9.55 -17.27
N GLU A 101 -7.18 -10.70 -16.59
CA GLU A 101 -8.20 -11.74 -16.88
C GLU A 101 -9.56 -11.43 -16.26
N GLN A 102 -9.61 -10.53 -15.30
CA GLN A 102 -10.83 -10.15 -14.60
C GLN A 102 -11.69 -9.19 -15.42
N ALA A 103 -13.01 -9.17 -15.17
CA ALA A 103 -13.92 -8.23 -15.80
C ALA A 103 -13.57 -6.77 -15.46
N TRP A 104 -13.10 -6.53 -14.24
CA TRP A 104 -12.61 -5.23 -13.78
C TRP A 104 -11.11 -5.28 -13.58
N VAL A 105 -10.39 -4.33 -14.16
CA VAL A 105 -8.92 -4.28 -14.10
C VAL A 105 -8.46 -2.89 -13.70
N ILE A 106 -7.66 -2.81 -12.65
CA ILE A 106 -6.90 -1.62 -12.28
C ILE A 106 -5.63 -1.60 -13.10
N VAL A 107 -5.41 -0.53 -13.85
CA VAL A 107 -4.23 -0.37 -14.69
C VAL A 107 -3.44 0.82 -14.18
N ASN A 108 -2.22 0.57 -13.72
CA ASN A 108 -1.27 1.56 -13.20
C ASN A 108 -0.12 1.68 -14.19
N LEU A 109 -0.33 2.49 -15.22
CA LEU A 109 0.60 2.67 -16.33
C LEU A 109 0.75 4.14 -16.69
N ALA A 110 1.91 4.51 -17.19
CA ALA A 110 2.07 5.78 -17.86
C ALA A 110 1.07 5.88 -19.05
N PRO A 111 0.54 7.07 -19.37
CA PRO A 111 -0.48 7.23 -20.42
C PRO A 111 -0.07 6.68 -21.79
N LYS A 112 1.23 6.73 -22.11
CA LYS A 112 1.79 6.17 -23.35
C LYS A 112 1.67 4.64 -23.38
N ASP A 113 2.02 4.01 -22.27
CA ASP A 113 2.05 2.55 -22.13
C ASP A 113 0.64 2.00 -22.01
N PHE A 114 -0.25 2.73 -21.33
CA PHE A 114 -1.68 2.44 -21.31
C PHE A 114 -2.28 2.42 -22.72
N LYS A 115 -1.94 3.39 -23.59
CA LYS A 115 -2.41 3.42 -24.97
C LYS A 115 -1.96 2.18 -25.76
N THR A 116 -0.72 1.76 -25.57
CA THR A 116 -0.17 0.55 -26.22
C THR A 116 -0.86 -0.70 -25.70
N TRP A 117 -1.00 -0.83 -24.38
CA TRP A 117 -1.67 -1.95 -23.75
C TRP A 117 -3.17 -2.02 -24.12
N SER A 118 -3.89 -0.90 -24.07
CA SER A 118 -5.32 -0.87 -24.38
C SER A 118 -5.63 -1.26 -25.82
N ALA A 119 -4.71 -1.00 -26.76
CA ALA A 119 -4.83 -1.43 -28.15
C ALA A 119 -4.80 -2.97 -28.34
N THR A 120 -4.30 -3.70 -27.36
CA THR A 120 -4.30 -5.17 -27.33
C THR A 120 -5.54 -5.78 -26.71
N GLN A 121 -6.40 -4.94 -26.10
CA GLN A 121 -7.62 -5.40 -25.44
C GLN A 121 -8.81 -5.44 -26.42
N PRO A 122 -9.91 -6.12 -26.08
CA PRO A 122 -11.14 -6.10 -26.88
C PRO A 122 -11.63 -4.68 -27.13
N ALA A 123 -12.24 -4.45 -28.28
CA ALA A 123 -12.69 -3.11 -28.70
C ALA A 123 -13.84 -2.52 -27.85
N ASN A 124 -14.50 -3.34 -27.04
CA ASN A 124 -15.66 -2.96 -26.24
C ASN A 124 -15.33 -2.67 -24.76
N ILE A 125 -14.08 -2.41 -24.42
CA ILE A 125 -13.70 -2.05 -23.05
C ILE A 125 -14.21 -0.63 -22.71
N GLU A 126 -14.67 -0.47 -21.48
CA GLU A 126 -14.98 0.82 -20.88
C GLU A 126 -13.80 1.26 -20.01
N VAL A 127 -13.36 2.51 -20.16
CA VAL A 127 -12.18 3.03 -19.48
C VAL A 127 -12.51 4.28 -18.70
N THR A 128 -12.31 4.26 -17.39
CA THR A 128 -12.36 5.45 -16.53
C THR A 128 -10.93 5.82 -16.13
N LYS A 129 -10.58 7.09 -16.34
CA LYS A 129 -9.24 7.61 -16.03
C LYS A 129 -9.24 8.33 -14.69
N TYR A 130 -8.21 8.05 -13.89
CA TYR A 130 -7.93 8.73 -12.62
C TYR A 130 -6.59 9.47 -12.67
N PRO A 131 -6.32 10.35 -11.70
CA PRO A 131 -5.03 11.03 -11.59
C PRO A 131 -3.84 10.05 -11.51
N LEU A 132 -2.66 10.55 -11.85
CA LEU A 132 -1.37 9.85 -11.66
C LEU A 132 -1.24 8.51 -12.40
N GLY A 133 -1.86 8.38 -13.58
CA GLY A 133 -1.69 7.20 -14.44
C GLY A 133 -2.47 5.97 -13.99
N LEU A 134 -3.51 6.14 -13.19
CA LEU A 134 -4.45 5.07 -12.85
C LEU A 134 -5.63 5.06 -13.82
N PHE A 135 -6.04 3.86 -14.19
CA PHE A 135 -7.23 3.62 -15.00
C PHE A 135 -8.01 2.44 -14.41
N LEU A 136 -9.33 2.52 -14.44
CA LEU A 136 -10.21 1.40 -14.20
C LEU A 136 -10.78 0.96 -15.54
N VAL A 137 -10.57 -0.28 -15.89
CA VAL A 137 -11.03 -0.88 -17.15
C VAL A 137 -12.08 -1.93 -16.85
N HIS A 138 -13.23 -1.79 -17.48
CA HIS A 138 -14.30 -2.78 -17.47
C HIS A 138 -14.37 -3.52 -18.80
N LYS A 139 -14.41 -4.83 -18.74
CA LYS A 139 -14.59 -5.74 -19.87
C LYS A 139 -15.99 -6.37 -19.74
N PRO A 140 -16.98 -5.85 -20.47
CA PRO A 140 -18.36 -6.36 -20.40
C PRO A 140 -18.50 -7.79 -20.94
#